data_cbda2c249ca0cc64a50a1aaa6a41de5b
#
_entry.id   cbda2c249ca0cc64a50a1aaa6a41de5b
#
_cell.length_a   1.000
_cell.length_b   1.000
_cell.length_c   1.000
_cell.angle_alpha   90.00
_cell.angle_beta   90.00
_cell.angle_gamma   90.00
#
_symmetry.space_group_name_H-M   'P 1'
#
loop_
_entity.id
_entity.type
_entity.pdbx_description
1 polymer ?
#
loop_
_entity_poly.entity_id
_entity_poly.type
_entity_poly.pdbx_seq_one_letter_code
_entity_poly.pdbx_strand_id
1 'polypeptide(L)'
;MNAMTTESQVASGMEPAAEPRLEISGSRQLTNWMADNKVSLGFTTYQTGKVFLIGVKPGDKLSVFERTFNRCMGLCSDNDGQTLWMSSLYQLWRFENALEPGQSADGYDRLYVPQIGYTTGDIDVHDVAVEASGRVVFVNTLFGCLSTMSDTHSFQPLWKPPFISRLAAEDRCHLNGMAMKDGRPKWVSTVSQSDVNDGWRDRRRDGGCIVDVETNEIVVEGLSMPHSPRWYRDRLWVLDSGNGYFGYIDFEKRKFEPVTFCPGYQRGMAFVGDYAIVGLSRPRHNKTFSGLALDDELSSR
;
A
#
# COMPACT_ATOMS: atom_id res chain seq x y z
N MET A 1 -47.71 30.10 -53.89
CA MET A 1 -47.22 30.05 -52.48
C MET A 1 -46.44 28.75 -52.33
N ASN A 2 -45.08 28.86 -52.42
CA ASN A 2 -44.19 27.70 -52.37
C ASN A 2 -43.88 27.34 -50.93
N ALA A 3 -44.14 26.09 -50.57
CA ALA A 3 -43.69 25.52 -49.32
C ALA A 3 -42.24 25.03 -49.47
N MET A 4 -41.32 25.63 -48.74
CA MET A 4 -39.93 25.15 -48.58
C MET A 4 -39.90 23.99 -47.58
N THR A 5 -39.53 22.82 -48.06
CA THR A 5 -39.14 21.67 -47.25
C THR A 5 -37.67 21.81 -46.86
N THR A 6 -37.40 21.97 -45.55
CA THR A 6 -36.08 21.92 -45.00
C THR A 6 -35.72 20.47 -44.64
N GLU A 7 -34.79 19.88 -45.39
CA GLU A 7 -34.14 18.62 -45.02
C GLU A 7 -33.21 18.84 -43.82
N SER A 8 -33.49 18.20 -42.69
CA SER A 8 -32.58 18.12 -41.56
C SER A 8 -31.52 17.04 -41.83
N GLN A 9 -30.28 17.44 -42.04
CA GLN A 9 -29.14 16.54 -42.02
C GLN A 9 -28.99 15.92 -40.63
N VAL A 10 -29.16 14.61 -40.53
CA VAL A 10 -28.85 13.81 -39.35
C VAL A 10 -27.33 13.74 -39.26
N ALA A 11 -26.75 14.34 -38.22
CA ALA A 11 -25.35 14.20 -37.90
C ALA A 11 -25.03 12.72 -37.61
N SER A 12 -24.10 12.16 -38.35
CA SER A 12 -23.55 10.82 -38.13
C SER A 12 -22.98 10.73 -36.72
N GLY A 13 -23.61 9.92 -35.85
CA GLY A 13 -23.16 9.67 -34.51
C GLY A 13 -21.75 9.02 -34.56
N MET A 14 -20.76 9.69 -34.00
CA MET A 14 -19.52 9.04 -33.59
C MET A 14 -19.88 8.05 -32.49
N GLU A 15 -19.66 6.76 -32.72
CA GLU A 15 -19.69 5.76 -31.65
C GLU A 15 -18.70 6.20 -30.55
N PRO A 16 -19.12 6.17 -29.30
CA PRO A 16 -18.18 6.47 -28.20
C PRO A 16 -17.03 5.45 -28.29
N ALA A 17 -15.78 5.93 -28.29
CA ALA A 17 -14.59 5.10 -28.26
C ALA A 17 -14.73 4.14 -27.06
N ALA A 18 -14.62 2.84 -27.30
CA ALA A 18 -14.70 1.84 -26.25
C ALA A 18 -13.68 2.17 -25.15
N GLU A 19 -14.14 2.29 -23.91
CA GLU A 19 -13.23 2.51 -22.78
C GLU A 19 -12.15 1.42 -22.76
N PRO A 20 -10.89 1.78 -22.53
CA PRO A 20 -9.81 0.81 -22.51
C PRO A 20 -10.08 -0.22 -21.41
N ARG A 21 -10.26 -1.48 -21.82
CA ARG A 21 -10.45 -2.58 -20.89
C ARG A 21 -9.15 -2.81 -20.11
N LEU A 22 -9.30 -3.00 -18.77
CA LEU A 22 -8.18 -3.40 -17.92
C LEU A 22 -7.70 -4.78 -18.39
N GLU A 23 -6.47 -4.84 -18.90
CA GLU A 23 -5.81 -6.07 -19.26
C GLU A 23 -4.94 -6.56 -18.08
N ILE A 24 -5.16 -7.81 -17.66
CA ILE A 24 -4.42 -8.43 -16.57
C ILE A 24 -3.76 -9.69 -17.12
N SER A 25 -2.44 -9.74 -17.03
CA SER A 25 -1.64 -10.90 -17.42
C SER A 25 -0.86 -11.43 -16.22
N GLY A 26 -0.70 -12.74 -16.15
CA GLY A 26 0.13 -13.44 -15.17
C GLY A 26 1.22 -14.26 -15.85
N SER A 27 2.33 -14.49 -15.17
CA SER A 27 3.32 -15.46 -15.63
C SER A 27 2.69 -16.86 -15.67
N ARG A 28 3.23 -17.75 -16.52
CA ARG A 28 2.71 -19.12 -16.66
C ARG A 28 2.72 -19.94 -15.36
N GLN A 29 3.61 -19.58 -14.43
CA GLN A 29 3.79 -20.29 -13.16
C GLN A 29 3.00 -19.68 -12.01
N LEU A 30 2.38 -18.50 -12.18
CA LEU A 30 1.72 -17.78 -11.09
C LEU A 30 0.59 -18.60 -10.45
N THR A 31 -0.28 -19.18 -11.26
CA THR A 31 -1.43 -19.96 -10.76
C THR A 31 -0.98 -21.20 -10.01
N ASN A 32 0.01 -21.93 -10.55
CA ASN A 32 0.58 -23.11 -9.89
C ASN A 32 1.24 -22.71 -8.57
N TRP A 33 2.05 -21.66 -8.58
CA TRP A 33 2.68 -21.15 -7.36
C TRP A 33 1.64 -20.76 -6.29
N MET A 34 0.56 -20.08 -6.67
CA MET A 34 -0.52 -19.72 -5.74
C MET A 34 -1.23 -20.95 -5.19
N ALA A 35 -1.51 -21.95 -6.04
CA ALA A 35 -2.15 -23.20 -5.64
C ALA A 35 -1.26 -24.04 -4.69
N ASP A 36 0.02 -24.18 -5.02
CA ASP A 36 1.00 -24.93 -4.22
C ASP A 36 1.20 -24.31 -2.83
N ASN A 37 1.20 -22.97 -2.75
CA ASN A 37 1.32 -22.25 -1.49
C ASN A 37 -0.03 -21.99 -0.79
N LYS A 38 -1.16 -22.37 -1.42
CA LYS A 38 -2.53 -22.18 -0.90
C LYS A 38 -2.82 -20.72 -0.54
N VAL A 39 -2.44 -19.79 -1.43
CA VAL A 39 -2.58 -18.36 -1.20
C VAL A 39 -3.40 -17.68 -2.28
N SER A 40 -4.11 -16.64 -1.89
CA SER A 40 -4.63 -15.59 -2.75
C SER A 40 -3.89 -14.29 -2.49
N LEU A 41 -3.84 -13.40 -3.48
CA LEU A 41 -3.17 -12.11 -3.36
C LEU A 41 -4.19 -10.98 -3.26
N GLY A 42 -4.06 -10.13 -2.25
CA GLY A 42 -4.81 -8.89 -2.13
C GLY A 42 -3.88 -7.69 -2.23
N PHE A 43 -4.22 -6.69 -3.05
CA PHE A 43 -3.47 -5.45 -3.10
C PHE A 43 -4.35 -4.27 -3.50
N THR A 44 -3.90 -3.09 -3.15
CA THR A 44 -4.55 -1.82 -3.45
C THR A 44 -3.77 -1.02 -4.48
N THR A 45 -4.47 -0.15 -5.21
CA THR A 45 -3.85 0.77 -6.16
C THR A 45 -4.24 2.20 -5.80
N TYR A 46 -3.26 3.01 -5.40
CA TYR A 46 -3.50 4.37 -4.92
C TYR A 46 -4.18 5.28 -5.94
N GLN A 47 -3.66 5.34 -7.19
CA GLN A 47 -4.15 6.30 -8.18
C GLN A 47 -5.49 5.92 -8.78
N THR A 48 -5.70 4.64 -9.06
CA THR A 48 -6.95 4.16 -9.65
C THR A 48 -7.99 3.83 -8.59
N GLY A 49 -7.60 3.87 -7.31
CA GLY A 49 -8.50 3.64 -6.17
C GLY A 49 -9.16 2.26 -6.25
N LYS A 50 -8.38 1.21 -6.51
CA LYS A 50 -8.91 -0.15 -6.63
C LYS A 50 -8.28 -1.11 -5.64
N VAL A 51 -9.08 -1.97 -5.06
CA VAL A 51 -8.64 -3.18 -4.40
C VAL A 51 -8.80 -4.35 -5.36
N PHE A 52 -7.74 -5.15 -5.47
CA PHE A 52 -7.72 -6.39 -6.24
C PHE A 52 -7.63 -7.58 -5.30
N LEU A 53 -8.42 -8.60 -5.57
CA LEU A 53 -8.29 -9.93 -4.99
C LEU A 53 -8.03 -10.91 -6.12
N ILE A 54 -6.87 -11.55 -6.08
CA ILE A 54 -6.43 -12.51 -7.10
C ILE A 54 -6.36 -13.89 -6.47
N GLY A 55 -7.01 -14.85 -7.11
CA GLY A 55 -7.07 -16.24 -6.68
C GLY A 55 -6.94 -17.20 -7.85
N VAL A 56 -7.06 -18.48 -7.56
CA VAL A 56 -7.04 -19.56 -8.56
C VAL A 56 -8.37 -20.27 -8.54
N LYS A 57 -9.02 -20.39 -9.69
CA LYS A 57 -10.23 -21.21 -9.90
C LYS A 57 -9.89 -22.63 -10.33
N PRO A 58 -10.83 -23.58 -10.19
CA PRO A 58 -10.65 -24.93 -10.71
C PRO A 58 -10.17 -24.93 -12.17
N GLY A 59 -9.20 -25.78 -12.49
CA GLY A 59 -8.54 -25.84 -13.80
C GLY A 59 -7.45 -24.78 -13.97
N ASP A 60 -6.81 -24.35 -12.88
CA ASP A 60 -5.65 -23.46 -12.80
C ASP A 60 -5.85 -22.10 -13.49
N LYS A 61 -7.10 -21.63 -13.51
CA LYS A 61 -7.44 -20.35 -14.11
C LYS A 61 -7.26 -19.21 -13.12
N LEU A 62 -6.51 -18.20 -13.52
CA LEU A 62 -6.39 -16.97 -12.73
C LEU A 62 -7.77 -16.32 -12.57
N SER A 63 -8.11 -16.03 -11.34
CA SER A 63 -9.31 -15.29 -10.98
C SER A 63 -8.93 -13.90 -10.49
N VAL A 64 -9.58 -12.89 -11.01
CA VAL A 64 -9.36 -11.52 -10.61
C VAL A 64 -10.70 -10.89 -10.26
N PHE A 65 -10.78 -10.36 -9.06
CA PHE A 65 -11.90 -9.56 -8.60
C PHE A 65 -11.38 -8.17 -8.25
N GLU A 66 -12.11 -7.13 -8.62
CA GLU A 66 -11.74 -5.76 -8.27
C GLU A 66 -12.94 -4.93 -7.84
N ARG A 67 -12.69 -3.96 -6.95
CA ARG A 67 -13.66 -2.93 -6.54
C ARG A 67 -12.95 -1.59 -6.36
N THR A 68 -13.71 -0.52 -6.62
CA THR A 68 -13.22 0.84 -6.49
C THR A 68 -13.47 1.36 -5.08
N PHE A 69 -12.40 1.85 -4.44
CA PHE A 69 -12.40 2.60 -3.20
C PHE A 69 -11.45 3.78 -3.37
N ASN A 70 -11.96 5.00 -3.25
CA ASN A 70 -11.15 6.19 -3.51
C ASN A 70 -9.88 6.23 -2.66
N ARG A 71 -8.71 6.35 -3.31
CA ARG A 71 -7.37 6.40 -2.67
C ARG A 71 -7.12 5.26 -1.66
N CYS A 72 -7.52 4.04 -1.95
CA CYS A 72 -7.20 2.93 -1.06
C CYS A 72 -5.68 2.63 -1.09
N MET A 73 -5.09 2.41 0.11
CA MET A 73 -3.66 2.16 0.27
C MET A 73 -3.37 1.02 1.25
N GLY A 74 -3.35 1.32 2.55
CA GLY A 74 -3.06 0.30 3.57
C GLY A 74 -4.05 -0.86 3.48
N LEU A 75 -3.53 -2.08 3.41
CA LEU A 75 -4.31 -3.32 3.40
C LEU A 75 -3.63 -4.35 4.28
N CYS A 76 -4.39 -4.95 5.18
CA CYS A 76 -3.89 -6.02 6.04
C CYS A 76 -4.95 -7.11 6.20
N SER A 77 -4.52 -8.36 6.25
CA SER A 77 -5.38 -9.48 6.61
C SER A 77 -5.16 -9.84 8.08
N ASP A 78 -6.22 -10.26 8.74
CA ASP A 78 -6.22 -10.69 10.12
C ASP A 78 -7.05 -11.97 10.27
N ASN A 79 -6.94 -12.64 11.42
CA ASN A 79 -7.73 -13.81 11.75
C ASN A 79 -7.69 -14.88 10.63
N ASP A 80 -6.50 -15.27 10.21
CA ASP A 80 -6.27 -16.24 9.13
C ASP A 80 -7.03 -15.90 7.83
N GLY A 81 -7.03 -14.63 7.47
CA GLY A 81 -7.70 -14.13 6.27
C GLY A 81 -9.22 -14.12 6.36
N GLN A 82 -9.82 -14.23 7.55
CA GLN A 82 -11.26 -14.03 7.75
C GLN A 82 -11.64 -12.55 7.73
N THR A 83 -10.73 -11.70 8.18
CA THR A 83 -10.92 -10.25 8.26
C THR A 83 -9.91 -9.54 7.35
N LEU A 84 -10.36 -8.52 6.61
CA LEU A 84 -9.48 -7.57 5.94
C LEU A 84 -9.72 -6.16 6.48
N TRP A 85 -8.62 -5.45 6.72
CA TRP A 85 -8.64 -4.03 7.02
C TRP A 85 -8.03 -3.25 5.86
N MET A 86 -8.69 -2.21 5.41
CA MET A 86 -8.24 -1.40 4.28
C MET A 86 -8.50 0.07 4.51
N SER A 87 -7.50 0.91 4.27
CA SER A 87 -7.70 2.37 4.26
C SER A 87 -8.23 2.85 2.91
N SER A 88 -9.06 3.88 2.96
CA SER A 88 -9.47 4.68 1.81
C SER A 88 -9.32 6.17 2.14
N LEU A 89 -9.72 7.07 1.24
CA LEU A 89 -9.55 8.51 1.41
C LEU A 89 -10.04 9.05 2.76
N TYR A 90 -11.22 8.61 3.20
CA TYR A 90 -11.87 9.14 4.41
C TYR A 90 -12.20 8.07 5.45
N GLN A 91 -11.92 6.80 5.16
CA GLN A 91 -12.39 5.70 6.01
C GLN A 91 -11.37 4.58 6.13
N LEU A 92 -11.39 3.94 7.28
CA LEU A 92 -10.80 2.64 7.51
C LEU A 92 -11.92 1.60 7.47
N TRP A 93 -11.85 0.70 6.51
CA TRP A 93 -12.85 -0.35 6.26
C TRP A 93 -12.46 -1.65 6.91
N ARG A 94 -13.44 -2.30 7.53
CA ARG A 94 -13.37 -3.69 7.96
C ARG A 94 -14.27 -4.54 7.09
N PHE A 95 -13.69 -5.56 6.47
CA PHE A 95 -14.39 -6.57 5.69
C PHE A 95 -14.30 -7.90 6.42
N GLU A 96 -15.39 -8.65 6.43
CA GLU A 96 -15.44 -10.02 6.96
C GLU A 96 -15.70 -11.00 5.83
N ASN A 97 -15.09 -12.17 5.91
CA ASN A 97 -15.48 -13.30 5.09
C ASN A 97 -16.88 -13.78 5.51
N ALA A 98 -17.83 -13.77 4.58
CA ALA A 98 -19.20 -14.18 4.82
C ALA A 98 -19.44 -15.68 4.67
N LEU A 99 -18.41 -16.45 4.29
CA LEU A 99 -18.51 -17.90 4.10
C LEU A 99 -18.08 -18.63 5.36
N GLU A 100 -18.85 -19.64 5.73
CA GLU A 100 -18.47 -20.57 6.78
C GLU A 100 -17.33 -21.52 6.31
N PRO A 101 -16.57 -22.11 7.23
CA PRO A 101 -15.51 -23.07 6.87
C PRO A 101 -16.02 -24.17 5.95
N GLY A 102 -15.39 -24.32 4.79
CA GLY A 102 -15.74 -25.32 3.77
C GLY A 102 -16.87 -24.89 2.82
N GLN A 103 -17.49 -23.73 3.02
CA GLN A 103 -18.42 -23.16 2.04
C GLN A 103 -17.68 -22.52 0.86
N SER A 104 -18.39 -22.44 -0.25
CA SER A 104 -17.94 -21.69 -1.43
C SER A 104 -19.10 -20.93 -2.06
N ALA A 105 -18.81 -19.78 -2.66
CA ALA A 105 -19.73 -18.99 -3.45
C ALA A 105 -19.12 -18.76 -4.84
N ASP A 106 -19.81 -19.16 -5.89
CA ASP A 106 -19.35 -19.06 -7.29
C ASP A 106 -17.95 -19.64 -7.56
N GLY A 107 -17.57 -20.66 -6.76
CA GLY A 107 -16.25 -21.32 -6.83
C GLY A 107 -15.14 -20.58 -6.05
N TYR A 108 -15.48 -19.59 -5.26
CA TYR A 108 -14.56 -18.90 -4.34
C TYR A 108 -14.71 -19.42 -2.91
N ASP A 109 -13.61 -19.53 -2.20
CA ASP A 109 -13.53 -19.91 -0.79
C ASP A 109 -13.52 -18.72 0.17
N ARG A 110 -13.60 -17.51 -0.35
CA ARG A 110 -13.72 -16.24 0.39
C ARG A 110 -14.68 -15.30 -0.30
N LEU A 111 -15.55 -14.71 0.49
CA LEU A 111 -16.49 -13.65 0.07
C LEU A 111 -16.43 -12.52 1.09
N TYR A 112 -15.60 -11.51 0.81
CA TYR A 112 -15.46 -10.38 1.73
C TYR A 112 -16.60 -9.38 1.57
N VAL A 113 -17.27 -9.10 2.68
CA VAL A 113 -18.37 -8.13 2.78
C VAL A 113 -17.92 -6.98 3.69
N PRO A 114 -18.08 -5.71 3.28
CA PRO A 114 -17.78 -4.58 4.17
C PRO A 114 -18.77 -4.56 5.32
N GLN A 115 -18.30 -4.62 6.55
CA GLN A 115 -19.11 -4.64 7.76
C GLN A 115 -19.10 -3.29 8.48
N ILE A 116 -17.94 -2.66 8.56
CA ILE A 116 -17.77 -1.41 9.29
C ILE A 116 -16.90 -0.46 8.49
N GLY A 117 -17.27 0.82 8.47
CA GLY A 117 -16.45 1.91 7.97
C GLY A 117 -16.23 2.94 9.07
N TYR A 118 -15.01 3.08 9.57
CA TYR A 118 -14.62 4.13 10.51
C TYR A 118 -14.24 5.38 9.74
N THR A 119 -14.92 6.49 9.97
CA THR A 119 -14.58 7.76 9.32
C THR A 119 -13.41 8.41 10.03
N THR A 120 -12.30 8.53 9.32
CA THR A 120 -11.04 9.12 9.81
C THR A 120 -10.81 10.56 9.32
N GLY A 121 -11.55 10.99 8.29
CA GLY A 121 -11.17 12.16 7.49
C GLY A 121 -10.00 11.84 6.56
N ASP A 122 -9.56 12.83 5.77
CA ASP A 122 -8.37 12.69 4.92
C ASP A 122 -7.11 12.87 5.78
N ILE A 123 -6.55 11.77 6.21
CA ILE A 123 -5.34 11.70 7.03
C ILE A 123 -4.21 10.91 6.34
N ASP A 124 -4.42 10.54 5.10
CA ASP A 124 -3.46 9.86 4.21
C ASP A 124 -2.87 8.57 4.82
N VAL A 125 -3.75 7.61 5.15
CA VAL A 125 -3.35 6.35 5.81
C VAL A 125 -2.58 5.45 4.85
N HIS A 126 -1.27 5.30 5.07
CA HIS A 126 -0.38 4.54 4.19
C HIS A 126 -0.24 3.06 4.53
N ASP A 127 -0.35 2.69 5.80
CA ASP A 127 -0.20 1.29 6.23
C ASP A 127 -1.17 0.99 7.38
N VAL A 128 -1.58 -0.27 7.50
CA VAL A 128 -2.53 -0.75 8.52
C VAL A 128 -2.04 -2.10 9.04
N ALA A 129 -2.15 -2.33 10.34
CA ALA A 129 -1.89 -3.61 10.96
C ALA A 129 -2.81 -3.85 12.16
N VAL A 130 -2.89 -5.10 12.61
CA VAL A 130 -3.62 -5.48 13.83
C VAL A 130 -2.62 -5.97 14.86
N GLU A 131 -2.67 -5.42 16.07
CA GLU A 131 -1.87 -5.87 17.20
C GLU A 131 -2.37 -7.22 17.75
N ALA A 132 -1.52 -7.92 18.50
CA ALA A 132 -1.92 -9.13 19.22
C ALA A 132 -3.09 -8.91 20.20
N SER A 133 -3.30 -7.67 20.64
CA SER A 133 -4.47 -7.25 21.44
C SER A 133 -5.78 -7.15 20.65
N GLY A 134 -5.74 -7.24 19.32
CA GLY A 134 -6.84 -6.96 18.42
C GLY A 134 -7.02 -5.47 18.08
N ARG A 135 -6.17 -4.58 18.63
CA ARG A 135 -6.20 -3.16 18.30
C ARG A 135 -5.66 -2.93 16.88
N VAL A 136 -6.43 -2.21 16.07
CA VAL A 136 -5.99 -1.80 14.74
C VAL A 136 -5.12 -0.56 14.88
N VAL A 137 -3.91 -0.62 14.31
CA VAL A 137 -2.96 0.49 14.25
C VAL A 137 -2.72 0.86 12.80
N PHE A 138 -2.66 2.14 12.51
CA PHE A 138 -2.41 2.63 11.17
C PHE A 138 -1.43 3.80 11.15
N VAL A 139 -0.74 3.92 10.03
CA VAL A 139 0.18 5.02 9.74
C VAL A 139 -0.62 6.23 9.26
N ASN A 140 -0.69 7.25 10.09
CA ASN A 140 -1.30 8.54 9.78
C ASN A 140 -0.21 9.47 9.22
N THR A 141 -0.07 9.47 7.91
CA THR A 141 1.01 10.18 7.22
C THR A 141 0.86 11.69 7.33
N LEU A 142 -0.36 12.19 7.17
CA LEU A 142 -0.63 13.63 7.21
C LEU A 142 -0.23 14.25 8.56
N PHE A 143 -0.44 13.54 9.67
CA PHE A 143 -0.07 13.99 11.02
C PHE A 143 1.30 13.47 11.49
N GLY A 144 1.93 12.58 10.72
CA GLY A 144 3.23 12.00 11.06
C GLY A 144 3.21 11.17 12.34
N CYS A 145 2.20 10.31 12.54
CA CYS A 145 2.06 9.51 13.74
C CYS A 145 1.48 8.12 13.47
N LEU A 146 1.70 7.18 14.39
CA LEU A 146 0.89 5.97 14.50
C LEU A 146 -0.41 6.32 15.23
N SER A 147 -1.52 5.80 14.75
CA SER A 147 -2.84 6.08 15.27
C SER A 147 -3.70 4.82 15.36
N THR A 148 -4.77 4.92 16.13
CA THR A 148 -5.85 3.92 16.17
C THR A 148 -7.20 4.60 15.99
N MET A 149 -8.24 3.81 15.86
CA MET A 149 -9.63 4.29 15.81
C MET A 149 -10.02 4.96 17.14
N SER A 150 -10.98 5.88 17.06
CA SER A 150 -11.54 6.56 18.23
C SER A 150 -13.06 6.63 18.09
N ASP A 151 -13.76 6.46 19.19
CA ASP A 151 -15.21 6.59 19.25
C ASP A 151 -15.68 8.06 19.28
N THR A 152 -14.77 8.99 19.55
CA THR A 152 -15.10 10.41 19.77
C THR A 152 -14.35 11.38 18.85
N HIS A 153 -13.28 10.92 18.18
CA HIS A 153 -12.45 11.71 17.29
C HIS A 153 -12.18 10.98 15.97
N SER A 154 -11.68 11.68 14.98
CA SER A 154 -11.28 11.07 13.69
C SER A 154 -10.23 9.97 13.86
N PHE A 155 -9.36 10.10 14.84
CA PHE A 155 -8.36 9.10 15.24
C PHE A 155 -7.84 9.41 16.65
N GLN A 156 -7.17 8.42 17.24
CA GLN A 156 -6.41 8.58 18.48
C GLN A 156 -4.92 8.36 18.19
N PRO A 157 -4.04 9.35 18.43
CA PRO A 157 -2.60 9.17 18.31
C PRO A 157 -2.08 8.18 19.34
N LEU A 158 -1.18 7.30 18.94
CA LEU A 158 -0.49 6.35 19.81
C LEU A 158 0.97 6.68 20.03
N TRP A 159 1.64 7.12 18.97
CA TRP A 159 3.07 7.42 18.95
C TRP A 159 3.40 8.35 17.77
N LYS A 160 4.43 9.16 17.92
CA LYS A 160 5.00 9.98 16.85
C LYS A 160 6.54 9.92 16.91
N PRO A 161 7.24 10.11 15.78
CA PRO A 161 8.70 10.21 15.78
C PRO A 161 9.20 11.31 16.72
N PRO A 162 10.36 11.13 17.38
CA PRO A 162 10.88 12.07 18.37
C PRO A 162 11.20 13.44 17.79
N PHE A 163 11.49 13.53 16.49
CA PHE A 163 11.77 14.77 15.78
C PHE A 163 10.51 15.54 15.36
N ILE A 164 9.32 14.99 15.49
CA ILE A 164 8.06 15.70 15.24
C ILE A 164 7.64 16.45 16.51
N SER A 165 7.68 17.78 16.48
CA SER A 165 7.39 18.61 17.65
C SER A 165 5.91 18.58 18.04
N ARG A 166 5.00 18.62 17.07
CA ARG A 166 3.55 18.63 17.29
C ARG A 166 2.79 17.85 16.24
N LEU A 167 1.60 17.39 16.57
CA LEU A 167 0.66 16.81 15.61
C LEU A 167 -0.02 17.95 14.82
N ALA A 168 0.18 17.97 13.52
CA ALA A 168 -0.44 18.93 12.61
C ALA A 168 -0.65 18.25 11.24
N ALA A 169 -1.71 18.62 10.54
CA ALA A 169 -2.04 18.10 9.21
C ALA A 169 -1.14 18.74 8.14
N GLU A 170 0.16 18.45 8.19
CA GLU A 170 1.19 19.13 7.41
C GLU A 170 2.16 18.17 6.68
N ASP A 171 1.96 16.87 6.78
CA ASP A 171 2.82 15.85 6.14
C ASP A 171 4.33 16.16 6.26
N ARG A 172 4.81 16.39 7.50
CA ARG A 172 6.15 16.92 7.76
C ARG A 172 7.28 15.98 7.38
N CYS A 173 7.18 14.72 7.82
CA CYS A 173 8.23 13.71 7.63
C CYS A 173 7.86 12.61 6.61
N HIS A 174 6.62 12.57 6.18
CA HIS A 174 6.03 11.52 5.38
C HIS A 174 6.24 10.15 6.00
N LEU A 175 5.61 9.96 7.18
CA LEU A 175 5.58 8.65 7.85
C LEU A 175 4.89 7.66 6.92
N ASN A 176 5.55 6.54 6.57
CA ASN A 176 5.18 5.81 5.37
C ASN A 176 4.72 4.37 5.62
N GLY A 177 5.36 3.66 6.53
CA GLY A 177 5.00 2.28 6.81
C GLY A 177 5.45 1.84 8.19
N MET A 178 4.93 0.71 8.66
CA MET A 178 5.31 0.13 9.93
C MET A 178 5.60 -1.37 9.82
N ALA A 179 6.52 -1.85 10.62
CA ALA A 179 6.81 -3.26 10.82
C ALA A 179 6.35 -3.70 12.20
N MET A 180 5.58 -4.77 12.23
CA MET A 180 5.14 -5.42 13.47
C MET A 180 6.19 -6.43 13.92
N LYS A 181 6.48 -6.49 15.23
CA LYS A 181 7.23 -7.56 15.86
C LYS A 181 6.53 -7.92 17.17
N ASP A 182 6.42 -9.21 17.44
CA ASP A 182 5.77 -9.73 18.64
C ASP A 182 4.36 -9.13 18.88
N GLY A 183 3.62 -8.95 17.77
CA GLY A 183 2.25 -8.43 17.77
C GLY A 183 2.11 -6.93 18.10
N ARG A 184 3.19 -6.14 17.94
CA ARG A 184 3.19 -4.68 18.19
C ARG A 184 3.97 -3.94 17.10
N PRO A 185 3.63 -2.66 16.80
CA PRO A 185 4.49 -1.81 16.00
C PRO A 185 5.88 -1.69 16.65
N LYS A 186 6.92 -2.06 15.91
CA LYS A 186 8.31 -1.98 16.40
C LYS A 186 9.14 -0.99 15.61
N TRP A 187 9.00 -0.95 14.30
CA TRP A 187 9.72 0.01 13.47
C TRP A 187 8.79 0.71 12.50
N VAL A 188 9.14 1.95 12.20
CA VAL A 188 8.47 2.74 11.17
C VAL A 188 9.48 3.29 10.17
N SER A 189 9.04 3.51 8.95
CA SER A 189 9.81 4.21 7.92
C SER A 189 9.28 5.62 7.72
N THR A 190 10.18 6.59 7.57
CA THR A 190 9.86 7.97 7.18
C THR A 190 10.69 8.39 5.98
N VAL A 191 10.17 9.29 5.15
CA VAL A 191 10.92 9.82 4.00
C VAL A 191 11.96 10.86 4.43
N SER A 192 11.76 11.48 5.60
CA SER A 192 12.75 12.39 6.19
C SER A 192 12.52 12.58 7.68
N GLN A 193 13.46 13.24 8.35
CA GLN A 193 13.33 13.71 9.72
C GLN A 193 12.83 15.17 9.79
N SER A 194 12.13 15.61 8.76
CA SER A 194 11.62 17.00 8.70
C SER A 194 10.49 17.23 9.71
N ASP A 195 10.51 18.41 10.32
CA ASP A 195 9.45 18.92 11.22
C ASP A 195 8.81 20.21 10.68
N VAL A 196 8.84 20.41 9.35
CA VAL A 196 8.18 21.53 8.68
C VAL A 196 7.20 21.02 7.63
N ASN A 197 6.19 21.81 7.34
CA ASN A 197 5.14 21.47 6.37
C ASN A 197 5.74 21.01 5.03
N ASP A 198 5.32 19.82 4.55
CA ASP A 198 5.80 19.19 3.31
C ASP A 198 7.34 19.05 3.20
N GLY A 199 8.08 19.19 4.29
CA GLY A 199 9.54 19.32 4.29
C GLY A 199 10.30 18.06 3.87
N TRP A 200 9.61 16.92 3.77
CA TRP A 200 10.18 15.68 3.24
C TRP A 200 10.48 15.76 1.74
N ARG A 201 9.79 16.63 0.98
CA ARG A 201 9.88 16.67 -0.48
C ARG A 201 11.28 16.97 -0.99
N ASP A 202 12.00 17.85 -0.31
CA ASP A 202 13.37 18.22 -0.69
C ASP A 202 14.42 17.21 -0.22
N ARG A 203 14.02 16.27 0.66
CA ARG A 203 14.89 15.28 1.30
C ARG A 203 14.63 13.85 0.84
N ARG A 204 13.82 13.65 -0.19
CA ARG A 204 13.36 12.33 -0.62
C ARG A 204 14.44 11.40 -1.17
N ARG A 205 15.62 11.93 -1.53
CA ARG A 205 16.71 11.15 -2.13
C ARG A 205 17.50 10.33 -1.11
N ASP A 206 17.70 10.90 0.07
CA ASP A 206 18.60 10.35 1.10
C ASP A 206 18.17 10.70 2.54
N GLY A 207 17.04 11.40 2.70
CA GLY A 207 16.55 11.81 4.02
C GLY A 207 15.81 10.73 4.79
N GLY A 208 15.53 9.59 4.15
CA GLY A 208 14.72 8.52 4.73
C GLY A 208 15.42 7.79 5.87
N CYS A 209 14.62 7.39 6.86
CA CYS A 209 15.13 6.64 8.01
C CYS A 209 14.13 5.60 8.51
N ILE A 210 14.65 4.70 9.33
CA ILE A 210 13.87 3.75 10.14
C ILE A 210 13.99 4.17 11.59
N VAL A 211 12.87 4.27 12.30
CA VAL A 211 12.80 4.63 13.71
C VAL A 211 12.23 3.44 14.50
N ASP A 212 12.87 3.11 15.61
CA ASP A 212 12.34 2.17 16.59
C ASP A 212 11.28 2.85 17.45
N VAL A 213 10.06 2.30 17.45
CA VAL A 213 8.88 2.89 18.11
C VAL A 213 9.01 2.85 19.65
N GLU A 214 9.67 1.83 20.17
CA GLU A 214 9.81 1.60 21.62
C GLU A 214 10.91 2.47 22.22
N THR A 215 12.08 2.52 21.56
CA THR A 215 13.25 3.26 22.08
C THR A 215 13.33 4.69 21.57
N ASN A 216 12.57 5.04 20.53
CA ASN A 216 12.65 6.28 19.79
C ASN A 216 14.01 6.51 19.07
N GLU A 217 14.81 5.48 18.92
CA GLU A 217 16.09 5.55 18.24
C GLU A 217 15.93 5.50 16.73
N ILE A 218 16.71 6.29 16.02
CA ILE A 218 16.88 6.16 14.59
C ILE A 218 17.85 5.01 14.33
N VAL A 219 17.33 3.93 13.75
CA VAL A 219 18.09 2.69 13.52
C VAL A 219 19.00 2.79 12.32
N VAL A 220 18.49 3.39 11.23
CA VAL A 220 19.23 3.60 9.98
C VAL A 220 18.75 4.87 9.31
N GLU A 221 19.66 5.54 8.61
CA GLU A 221 19.43 6.76 7.83
C GLU A 221 19.95 6.59 6.40
N GLY A 222 19.71 7.59 5.55
CA GLY A 222 20.25 7.64 4.19
C GLY A 222 19.44 6.84 3.17
N LEU A 223 18.19 6.46 3.52
CA LEU A 223 17.29 5.77 2.60
C LEU A 223 16.59 6.75 1.66
N SER A 224 16.28 6.29 0.46
CA SER A 224 15.50 7.04 -0.51
C SER A 224 14.04 6.55 -0.53
N MET A 225 13.13 7.36 0.01
CA MET A 225 11.70 7.05 0.05
C MET A 225 11.41 5.61 0.52
N PRO A 226 11.82 5.24 1.74
CA PRO A 226 11.64 3.87 2.23
C PRO A 226 10.16 3.53 2.41
N HIS A 227 9.75 2.34 1.95
CA HIS A 227 8.38 1.84 2.04
C HIS A 227 8.30 0.47 2.68
N SER A 228 7.13 0.18 3.23
CA SER A 228 6.67 -1.16 3.62
C SER A 228 7.69 -1.95 4.44
N PRO A 229 8.24 -1.41 5.55
CA PRO A 229 9.08 -2.20 6.43
C PRO A 229 8.28 -3.41 6.93
N ARG A 230 8.92 -4.60 6.95
CA ARG A 230 8.29 -5.84 7.43
C ARG A 230 9.31 -6.69 8.17
N TRP A 231 8.95 -7.15 9.36
CA TRP A 231 9.74 -8.12 10.11
C TRP A 231 9.40 -9.53 9.65
N TYR A 232 10.37 -10.25 9.13
CA TYR A 232 10.18 -11.61 8.66
C TYR A 232 11.48 -12.40 8.77
N ARG A 233 11.43 -13.60 9.39
CA ARG A 233 12.58 -14.49 9.59
C ARG A 233 13.80 -13.77 10.17
N ASP A 234 13.58 -13.12 11.31
CA ASP A 234 14.59 -12.38 12.07
C ASP A 234 15.32 -11.27 11.33
N ARG A 235 14.67 -10.70 10.30
CA ARG A 235 15.19 -9.55 9.56
C ARG A 235 14.11 -8.49 9.37
N LEU A 236 14.54 -7.25 9.42
CA LEU A 236 13.72 -6.11 9.03
C LEU A 236 13.94 -5.83 7.54
N TRP A 237 13.00 -6.25 6.74
CA TRP A 237 12.99 -6.02 5.30
C TRP A 237 12.40 -4.66 4.98
N VAL A 238 12.96 -3.97 3.98
CA VAL A 238 12.55 -2.62 3.58
C VAL A 238 12.66 -2.49 2.06
N LEU A 239 11.77 -1.68 1.48
CA LEU A 239 11.85 -1.24 0.10
C LEU A 239 12.50 0.14 0.08
N ASP A 240 13.73 0.25 -0.43
CA ASP A 240 14.42 1.51 -0.68
C ASP A 240 13.98 2.03 -2.05
N SER A 241 12.73 2.52 -2.09
CA SER A 241 11.94 2.65 -3.32
C SER A 241 12.47 3.71 -4.27
N GLY A 242 13.07 4.77 -3.75
CA GLY A 242 13.68 5.81 -4.57
C GLY A 242 14.96 5.37 -5.28
N ASN A 243 15.62 4.33 -4.76
CA ASN A 243 16.77 3.69 -5.38
C ASN A 243 16.41 2.40 -6.14
N GLY A 244 15.18 1.89 -5.96
CA GLY A 244 14.69 0.70 -6.64
C GLY A 244 15.16 -0.63 -6.04
N TYR A 245 15.59 -0.67 -4.79
CA TYR A 245 16.12 -1.88 -4.17
C TYR A 245 15.20 -2.46 -3.09
N PHE A 246 14.98 -3.77 -3.15
CA PHE A 246 14.50 -4.59 -2.06
C PHE A 246 15.71 -5.08 -1.26
N GLY A 247 15.64 -4.97 0.07
CA GLY A 247 16.72 -5.38 0.95
C GLY A 247 16.30 -5.42 2.42
N TYR A 248 17.26 -5.47 3.31
CA TYR A 248 17.02 -5.54 4.74
C TYR A 248 17.96 -4.60 5.52
N ILE A 249 17.62 -4.35 6.79
CA ILE A 249 18.43 -3.56 7.70
C ILE A 249 19.41 -4.48 8.44
N ASP A 250 20.69 -4.20 8.28
CA ASP A 250 21.76 -4.74 9.14
C ASP A 250 21.87 -3.84 10.38
N PHE A 251 21.40 -4.35 11.52
CA PHE A 251 21.37 -3.59 12.77
C PHE A 251 22.76 -3.35 13.37
N GLU A 252 23.71 -4.26 13.13
CA GLU A 252 25.08 -4.12 13.65
C GLU A 252 25.82 -3.01 12.89
N LYS A 253 25.69 -2.99 11.57
CA LYS A 253 26.30 -1.96 10.72
C LYS A 253 25.47 -0.68 10.63
N ARG A 254 24.22 -0.70 11.13
CA ARG A 254 23.24 0.39 11.02
C ARG A 254 23.04 0.87 9.59
N LYS A 255 22.90 -0.06 8.65
CA LYS A 255 22.74 0.27 7.24
C LYS A 255 21.76 -0.66 6.52
N PHE A 256 21.29 -0.19 5.38
CA PHE A 256 20.50 -0.98 4.44
C PHE A 256 21.45 -1.87 3.62
N GLU A 257 21.12 -3.16 3.53
CA GLU A 257 21.80 -4.13 2.68
C GLU A 257 20.87 -4.51 1.51
N PRO A 258 21.22 -4.07 0.27
CA PRO A 258 20.39 -4.37 -0.90
C PRO A 258 20.53 -5.85 -1.26
N VAL A 259 19.40 -6.47 -1.62
CA VAL A 259 19.33 -7.87 -2.08
C VAL A 259 19.10 -7.94 -3.58
N THR A 260 18.13 -7.17 -4.09
CA THR A 260 17.85 -7.18 -5.52
C THR A 260 17.24 -5.85 -5.99
N PHE A 261 17.52 -5.50 -7.22
CA PHE A 261 16.87 -4.39 -7.91
C PHE A 261 15.51 -4.83 -8.43
N CYS A 262 14.49 -3.99 -8.22
CA CYS A 262 13.14 -4.18 -8.74
C CYS A 262 12.85 -3.05 -9.74
N PRO A 263 12.53 -3.36 -11.02
CA PRO A 263 12.45 -2.36 -12.08
C PRO A 263 11.13 -1.59 -12.05
N GLY A 264 10.94 -0.77 -11.03
CA GLY A 264 9.77 0.07 -10.81
C GLY A 264 9.74 0.68 -9.41
N TYR A 265 8.86 1.65 -9.22
CA TYR A 265 8.68 2.25 -7.91
C TYR A 265 7.94 1.28 -6.99
N GLN A 266 8.62 0.87 -5.92
CA GLN A 266 8.18 -0.20 -5.03
C GLN A 266 7.19 0.32 -3.98
N ARG A 267 6.06 -0.39 -3.81
CA ARG A 267 5.09 -0.16 -2.73
C ARG A 267 4.36 -1.45 -2.41
N GLY A 268 4.17 -1.70 -1.12
CA GLY A 268 3.54 -2.93 -0.65
C GLY A 268 4.47 -4.14 -0.70
N MET A 269 4.55 -4.85 0.42
CA MET A 269 5.36 -6.06 0.55
C MET A 269 4.66 -7.06 1.46
N ALA A 270 4.66 -8.33 1.03
CA ALA A 270 4.21 -9.47 1.83
C ALA A 270 5.15 -10.66 1.63
N PHE A 271 5.13 -11.59 2.58
CA PHE A 271 5.96 -12.80 2.53
C PHE A 271 5.12 -14.07 2.58
N VAL A 272 5.52 -15.07 1.80
CA VAL A 272 4.96 -16.41 1.82
C VAL A 272 6.12 -17.41 1.70
N GLY A 273 6.39 -18.18 2.77
CA GLY A 273 7.51 -19.11 2.75
C GLY A 273 8.83 -18.41 2.38
N ASP A 274 9.47 -18.84 1.32
CA ASP A 274 10.75 -18.29 0.83
C ASP A 274 10.57 -17.13 -0.18
N TYR A 275 9.35 -16.65 -0.36
CA TYR A 275 9.05 -15.64 -1.36
C TYR A 275 8.70 -14.29 -0.71
N ALA A 276 9.23 -13.22 -1.31
CA ALA A 276 8.78 -11.85 -1.10
C ALA A 276 7.92 -11.42 -2.29
N ILE A 277 6.73 -10.91 -2.02
CA ILE A 277 5.83 -10.36 -3.03
C ILE A 277 5.89 -8.85 -2.90
N VAL A 278 6.35 -8.18 -3.95
CA VAL A 278 6.56 -6.73 -3.96
C VAL A 278 5.70 -6.09 -5.05
N GLY A 279 4.92 -5.09 -4.65
CA GLY A 279 4.16 -4.27 -5.59
C GLY A 279 5.06 -3.25 -6.29
N LEU A 280 4.93 -3.16 -7.61
CA LEU A 280 5.67 -2.20 -8.42
C LEU A 280 4.70 -1.29 -9.18
N SER A 281 5.01 0.00 -9.23
CA SER A 281 4.33 0.94 -10.11
C SER A 281 5.29 1.55 -11.12
N ARG A 282 4.76 1.97 -12.26
CA ARG A 282 5.55 2.71 -13.23
C ARG A 282 6.02 4.03 -12.60
N PRO A 283 7.26 4.47 -12.89
CA PRO A 283 7.71 5.80 -12.51
C PRO A 283 6.75 6.87 -13.04
N ARG A 284 6.53 7.87 -12.23
CA ARG A 284 5.61 8.97 -12.56
C ARG A 284 6.43 10.22 -12.86
N HIS A 285 6.15 10.85 -13.98
CA HIS A 285 6.75 12.14 -14.35
C HIS A 285 6.08 13.30 -13.58
N ASN A 286 6.11 13.24 -12.25
CA ASN A 286 5.65 14.33 -11.40
C ASN A 286 6.74 14.75 -10.40
N LYS A 287 6.58 15.91 -9.76
CA LYS A 287 7.57 16.47 -8.83
C LYS A 287 7.96 15.54 -7.68
N THR A 288 7.11 14.59 -7.31
CA THR A 288 7.37 13.66 -6.21
C THR A 288 8.38 12.58 -6.58
N PHE A 289 8.36 12.10 -7.82
CA PHE A 289 9.17 10.95 -8.26
C PHE A 289 10.29 11.31 -9.22
N SER A 290 10.26 12.50 -9.86
CA SER A 290 11.32 12.91 -10.77
C SER A 290 12.65 13.13 -10.06
N GLY A 291 13.73 12.64 -10.68
CA GLY A 291 15.11 12.79 -10.22
C GLY A 291 15.49 11.91 -9.04
N LEU A 292 14.81 10.79 -8.83
CA LEU A 292 15.25 9.69 -7.98
C LEU A 292 16.28 8.85 -8.75
N ALA A 293 17.18 8.17 -8.04
CA ALA A 293 18.18 7.28 -8.67
C ALA A 293 17.54 6.14 -9.45
N LEU A 294 16.32 5.72 -9.09
CA LEU A 294 15.52 4.76 -9.83
C LEU A 294 15.31 5.17 -11.30
N ASP A 295 15.09 6.46 -11.59
CA ASP A 295 14.87 6.95 -12.96
C ASP A 295 16.13 6.75 -13.82
N ASP A 296 17.32 7.02 -13.24
CA ASP A 296 18.60 6.85 -13.91
C ASP A 296 18.89 5.36 -14.16
N GLU A 297 18.63 4.50 -13.19
CA GLU A 297 18.80 3.04 -13.31
C GLU A 297 17.85 2.44 -14.37
N LEU A 298 16.59 2.85 -14.42
CA LEU A 298 15.64 2.38 -15.42
C LEU A 298 15.98 2.85 -16.83
N SER A 299 16.59 4.03 -16.96
CA SER A 299 17.00 4.58 -18.26
C SER A 299 18.29 3.94 -18.80
N SER A 300 19.09 3.34 -17.93
CA SER A 300 20.39 2.70 -18.28
C SER A 300 20.26 1.22 -18.64
N ARG A 301 19.12 0.60 -18.36
CA ARG A 301 18.81 -0.83 -18.60
C ARG A 301 17.92 -1.03 -19.83
#